data_52e9223813f4ac96c0b0cd0c7342d8ba
#
_entry.id   52e9223813f4ac96c0b0cd0c7342d8ba
#
_cell.length_a   1.000
_cell.length_b   1.000
_cell.length_c   1.000
_cell.angle_alpha   90.00
_cell.angle_beta   90.00
_cell.angle_gamma   90.00
#
_symmetry.space_group_name_H-M   'P 1'
#
loop_
_entity.id
_entity.type
_entity.pdbx_description
1 polymer ?
#
loop_
_entity_poly.entity_id
_entity_poly.type
_entity_poly.pdbx_seq_one_letter_code
_entity_poly.pdbx_strand_id
1 'polypeptide(L)'
;MSLNLEEKKEVVAEVSKTIESAQAMILAEYRGVGVGEMTTLRAEARKSGVYLKVLKNNLVKRAVTDTPFSSLSEDMIGPLMYGISEDPVAAAKVLNDFAKKNDLFVIKSGSISNEKLDAGAIKAIASLPSREELLAKLMGTMQAPITKFVSTLNEVPSKFVRGLAAVRDQKPA
;
A
#
# COMPACT_ATOMS: atom_id res chain seq x y z
N MET A 1 16.04 16.83 24.11
CA MET A 1 15.14 17.75 24.79
C MET A 1 13.86 17.02 25.15
N SER A 2 13.36 17.15 26.37
CA SER A 2 12.05 16.61 26.75
C SER A 2 10.99 17.60 26.28
N LEU A 3 10.05 17.14 25.44
CA LEU A 3 8.89 17.94 25.03
C LEU A 3 8.14 18.49 26.24
N ASN A 4 7.72 19.75 26.15
CA ASN A 4 6.88 20.38 27.19
C ASN A 4 5.47 19.78 27.17
N LEU A 5 4.64 19.98 28.17
CA LEU A 5 3.29 19.41 28.26
C LEU A 5 2.40 19.90 27.11
N GLU A 6 2.52 21.16 26.73
CA GLU A 6 1.77 21.77 25.63
C GLU A 6 2.16 21.14 24.28
N GLU A 7 3.44 21.03 23.99
CA GLU A 7 3.97 20.37 22.78
C GLU A 7 3.50 18.90 22.67
N LYS A 8 3.42 18.19 23.80
CA LYS A 8 2.90 16.81 23.80
C LYS A 8 1.41 16.75 23.45
N LYS A 9 0.62 17.72 23.94
CA LYS A 9 -0.81 17.82 23.59
C LYS A 9 -1.01 18.16 22.11
N GLU A 10 -0.20 19.08 21.58
CA GLU A 10 -0.22 19.43 20.16
C GLU A 10 0.11 18.23 19.27
N VAL A 11 1.15 17.47 19.61
CA VAL A 11 1.51 16.25 18.87
C VAL A 11 0.40 15.22 18.92
N VAL A 12 -0.25 15.01 20.07
CA VAL A 12 -1.38 14.08 20.17
C VAL A 12 -2.55 14.57 19.32
N ALA A 13 -2.86 15.86 19.33
CA ALA A 13 -3.94 16.44 18.53
C ALA A 13 -3.65 16.36 17.02
N GLU A 14 -2.40 16.60 16.59
CA GLU A 14 -1.97 16.42 15.20
C GLU A 14 -2.14 14.97 14.74
N VAL A 15 -1.68 14.02 15.56
CA VAL A 15 -1.74 12.60 15.27
C VAL A 15 -3.19 12.11 15.25
N SER A 16 -4.04 12.53 16.20
CA SER A 16 -5.46 12.16 16.23
C SER A 16 -6.19 12.62 14.97
N LYS A 17 -5.97 13.85 14.50
CA LYS A 17 -6.54 14.35 13.25
C LYS A 17 -6.10 13.52 12.03
N THR A 18 -4.82 13.13 12.00
CA THR A 18 -4.30 12.31 10.89
C THR A 18 -4.87 10.89 10.93
N ILE A 19 -5.09 10.34 12.12
CA ILE A 19 -5.66 9.01 12.33
C ILE A 19 -7.16 8.99 11.94
N GLU A 20 -7.91 10.04 12.21
CA GLU A 20 -9.34 10.14 11.86
C GLU A 20 -9.58 10.02 10.35
N SER A 21 -8.70 10.57 9.52
CA SER A 21 -8.77 10.45 8.06
C SER A 21 -8.12 9.19 7.51
N ALA A 22 -7.32 8.48 8.32
CA ALA A 22 -6.52 7.36 7.87
C ALA A 22 -7.30 6.04 7.81
N GLN A 23 -7.06 5.26 6.78
CA GLN A 23 -7.55 3.89 6.63
C GLN A 23 -6.50 2.84 6.99
N ALA A 24 -5.22 3.21 6.98
CA ALA A 24 -4.12 2.32 7.30
C ALA A 24 -3.07 2.96 8.19
N MET A 25 -2.56 2.18 9.15
CA MET A 25 -1.43 2.51 10.01
C MET A 25 -0.44 1.35 10.02
N ILE A 26 0.82 1.61 9.68
CA ILE A 26 1.88 0.59 9.62
C ILE A 26 3.01 0.99 10.57
N LEU A 27 3.48 0.02 11.32
CA LEU A 27 4.59 0.13 12.26
C LEU A 27 5.84 -0.49 11.65
N ALA A 28 6.94 0.26 11.64
CA ALA A 28 8.22 -0.25 11.17
C ALA A 28 9.35 0.15 12.12
N GLU A 29 10.32 -0.73 12.30
CA GLU A 29 11.54 -0.45 13.03
C GLU A 29 12.56 0.16 12.08
N TYR A 30 13.17 1.27 12.50
CA TYR A 30 14.15 2.02 11.69
C TYR A 30 15.56 1.99 12.30
N ARG A 31 15.80 1.14 13.26
CA ARG A 31 17.08 1.07 13.98
C ARG A 31 18.23 0.71 13.04
N GLY A 32 19.24 1.58 12.96
CA GLY A 32 20.43 1.37 12.14
C GLY A 32 20.34 1.93 10.71
N VAL A 33 19.18 2.47 10.29
CA VAL A 33 19.01 3.08 8.96
C VAL A 33 19.77 4.42 8.88
N GLY A 34 20.52 4.64 7.80
CA GLY A 34 21.28 5.85 7.56
C GLY A 34 20.40 7.09 7.33
N VAL A 35 20.93 8.28 7.69
CA VAL A 35 20.17 9.55 7.56
C VAL A 35 19.81 9.84 6.08
N GLY A 36 20.71 9.54 5.13
CA GLY A 36 20.44 9.72 3.70
C GLY A 36 19.26 8.86 3.20
N GLU A 37 19.21 7.59 3.62
CA GLU A 37 18.17 6.64 3.29
C GLU A 37 16.83 7.06 3.89
N MET A 38 16.84 7.53 5.14
CA MET A 38 15.65 8.08 5.80
C MET A 38 15.12 9.33 5.09
N THR A 39 15.98 10.14 4.53
CA THR A 39 15.58 11.32 3.76
C THR A 39 14.91 10.92 2.44
N THR A 40 15.46 9.93 1.75
CA THR A 40 14.84 9.37 0.53
C THR A 40 13.49 8.74 0.81
N LEU A 41 13.37 7.94 1.87
CA LEU A 41 12.10 7.34 2.30
C LEU A 41 11.03 8.42 2.59
N ARG A 42 11.38 9.47 3.32
CA ARG A 42 10.46 10.58 3.60
C ARG A 42 10.04 11.32 2.32
N ALA A 43 10.94 11.47 1.35
CA ALA A 43 10.62 12.09 0.07
C ALA A 43 9.65 11.21 -0.75
N GLU A 44 9.86 9.89 -0.81
CA GLU A 44 8.97 8.94 -1.46
C GLU A 44 7.60 8.87 -0.76
N ALA A 45 7.57 8.85 0.57
CA ALA A 45 6.34 8.86 1.36
C ALA A 45 5.49 10.10 1.09
N ARG A 46 6.11 11.30 1.03
CA ARG A 46 5.38 12.53 0.69
C ARG A 46 4.79 12.52 -0.72
N LYS A 47 5.51 11.97 -1.70
CA LYS A 47 5.01 11.83 -3.08
C LYS A 47 3.79 10.92 -3.16
N SER A 48 3.73 9.91 -2.31
CA SER A 48 2.66 8.90 -2.27
C SER A 48 1.55 9.27 -1.25
N GLY A 49 1.56 10.46 -0.66
CA GLY A 49 0.54 10.89 0.31
C GLY A 49 0.58 10.14 1.64
N VAL A 50 1.72 9.53 1.98
CA VAL A 50 1.90 8.80 3.24
C VAL A 50 2.50 9.71 4.30
N TYR A 51 1.79 9.89 5.41
CA TYR A 51 2.30 10.59 6.58
C TYR A 51 3.28 9.68 7.32
N LEU A 52 4.57 10.03 7.30
CA LEU A 52 5.64 9.25 7.90
C LEU A 52 6.35 10.06 8.98
N LYS A 53 6.21 9.64 10.24
CA LYS A 53 6.82 10.35 11.39
C LYS A 53 7.32 9.37 12.44
N VAL A 54 8.42 9.72 13.09
CA VAL A 54 8.90 9.04 14.29
C VAL A 54 8.34 9.76 15.49
N LEU A 55 7.56 9.07 16.30
CA LEU A 55 6.85 9.61 17.44
C LEU A 55 7.15 8.80 18.70
N LYS A 56 6.94 9.41 19.86
CA LYS A 56 7.06 8.70 21.13
C LYS A 56 5.88 7.74 21.31
N ASN A 57 6.15 6.44 21.46
CA ASN A 57 5.12 5.39 21.53
C ASN A 57 3.99 5.71 22.53
N ASN A 58 4.31 6.26 23.69
CA ASN A 58 3.30 6.60 24.71
C ASN A 58 2.32 7.71 24.25
N LEU A 59 2.75 8.63 23.36
CA LEU A 59 1.86 9.66 22.82
C LEU A 59 0.94 9.06 21.75
N VAL A 60 1.49 8.19 20.90
CA VAL A 60 0.69 7.51 19.88
C VAL A 60 -0.30 6.55 20.53
N LYS A 61 0.08 5.80 21.57
CA LYS A 61 -0.85 4.93 22.33
C LYS A 61 -2.06 5.71 22.84
N ARG A 62 -1.85 6.93 23.35
CA ARG A 62 -2.95 7.78 23.83
C ARG A 62 -3.84 8.27 22.67
N ALA A 63 -3.25 8.60 21.53
CA ALA A 63 -4.00 9.04 20.35
C ALA A 63 -4.83 7.91 19.73
N VAL A 64 -4.40 6.66 19.90
CA VAL A 64 -5.02 5.46 19.28
C VAL A 64 -6.06 4.80 20.19
N THR A 65 -6.12 5.15 21.51
CA THR A 65 -6.96 4.45 22.50
C THR A 65 -8.45 4.38 22.10
N ASP A 66 -8.99 5.45 21.48
CA ASP A 66 -10.40 5.54 21.10
C ASP A 66 -10.63 5.35 19.57
N THR A 67 -9.64 4.79 18.87
CA THR A 67 -9.67 4.63 17.43
C THR A 67 -9.64 3.16 17.01
N PRO A 68 -10.00 2.86 15.75
CA PRO A 68 -9.92 1.50 15.18
C PRO A 68 -8.56 0.84 15.29
N PHE A 69 -7.51 1.61 15.49
CA PHE A 69 -6.12 1.14 15.57
C PHE A 69 -5.67 0.72 16.97
N SER A 70 -6.56 0.65 17.94
CA SER A 70 -6.26 0.26 19.34
C SER A 70 -5.59 -1.12 19.43
N SER A 71 -5.87 -2.03 18.50
CA SER A 71 -5.26 -3.35 18.39
C SER A 71 -3.73 -3.35 18.21
N LEU A 72 -3.16 -2.23 17.72
CA LEU A 72 -1.71 -2.08 17.54
C LEU A 72 -0.98 -1.64 18.82
N SER A 73 -1.69 -1.28 19.88
CA SER A 73 -1.10 -0.73 21.12
C SER A 73 -0.10 -1.69 21.79
N GLU A 74 -0.30 -3.00 21.65
CA GLU A 74 0.60 -4.03 22.18
C GLU A 74 1.93 -4.07 21.43
N ASP A 75 1.91 -3.85 20.11
CA ASP A 75 3.09 -3.91 19.24
C ASP A 75 3.92 -2.62 19.26
N MET A 76 3.43 -1.56 19.90
CA MET A 76 4.13 -0.27 20.02
C MET A 76 5.24 -0.33 21.07
N ILE A 77 6.26 -1.18 20.82
CA ILE A 77 7.43 -1.36 21.69
C ILE A 77 8.69 -1.26 20.81
N GLY A 78 9.65 -0.44 21.24
CA GLY A 78 10.93 -0.23 20.54
C GLY A 78 11.00 1.08 19.74
N PRO A 79 12.04 1.25 18.91
CA PRO A 79 12.24 2.42 18.07
C PRO A 79 11.37 2.31 16.81
N LEU A 80 10.16 2.82 16.89
CA LEU A 80 9.15 2.70 15.83
C LEU A 80 8.98 3.98 15.03
N MET A 81 8.74 3.77 13.74
CA MET A 81 8.27 4.74 12.78
C MET A 81 6.83 4.41 12.41
N TYR A 82 6.02 5.44 12.31
CA TYR A 82 4.59 5.33 12.02
C TYR A 82 4.32 5.83 10.61
N GLY A 83 3.80 4.94 9.76
CA GLY A 83 3.29 5.26 8.42
C GLY A 83 1.78 5.26 8.45
N ILE A 84 1.18 6.42 8.24
CA ILE A 84 -0.28 6.62 8.28
C ILE A 84 -0.71 7.09 6.90
N SER A 85 -1.76 6.51 6.32
CA SER A 85 -2.26 6.90 5.00
C SER A 85 -3.75 6.61 4.85
N GLU A 86 -4.39 7.38 3.98
CA GLU A 86 -5.75 7.12 3.51
C GLU A 86 -5.79 5.94 2.52
N ASP A 87 -4.69 5.72 1.76
CA ASP A 87 -4.57 4.58 0.87
C ASP A 87 -3.68 3.49 1.49
N PRO A 88 -4.26 2.34 1.89
CA PRO A 88 -3.52 1.25 2.52
C PRO A 88 -2.46 0.65 1.59
N VAL A 89 -2.71 0.62 0.27
CA VAL A 89 -1.77 0.06 -0.70
C VAL A 89 -0.55 0.95 -0.86
N ALA A 90 -0.75 2.27 -0.92
CA ALA A 90 0.35 3.24 -1.05
C ALA A 90 1.32 3.17 0.14
N ALA A 91 0.80 3.14 1.38
CA ALA A 91 1.61 3.01 2.58
C ALA A 91 2.41 1.70 2.60
N ALA A 92 1.73 0.56 2.34
CA ALA A 92 2.38 -0.75 2.33
C ALA A 92 3.47 -0.85 1.25
N LYS A 93 3.23 -0.30 0.05
CA LYS A 93 4.16 -0.34 -1.08
C LYS A 93 5.43 0.45 -0.80
N VAL A 94 5.30 1.70 -0.35
CA VAL A 94 6.45 2.56 -0.03
C VAL A 94 7.35 1.93 1.04
N LEU A 95 6.74 1.45 2.13
CA LEU A 95 7.49 0.85 3.23
C LEU A 95 8.11 -0.51 2.85
N ASN A 96 7.40 -1.35 2.07
CA ASN A 96 7.92 -2.64 1.63
C ASN A 96 9.03 -2.49 0.57
N ASP A 97 8.92 -1.54 -0.37
CA ASP A 97 9.96 -1.31 -1.37
C ASP A 97 11.23 -0.74 -0.73
N PHE A 98 11.09 0.04 0.34
CA PHE A 98 12.23 0.48 1.15
C PHE A 98 12.83 -0.69 1.97
N ALA A 99 11.98 -1.56 2.56
CA ALA A 99 12.45 -2.74 3.30
C ALA A 99 13.20 -3.74 2.41
N LYS A 100 12.87 -3.83 1.12
CA LYS A 100 13.63 -4.65 0.16
C LYS A 100 15.02 -4.10 -0.15
N LYS A 101 15.20 -2.77 -0.06
CA LYS A 101 16.47 -2.09 -0.31
C LYS A 101 17.38 -2.06 0.92
N ASN A 102 16.78 -2.13 2.11
CA ASN A 102 17.47 -1.95 3.39
C ASN A 102 17.05 -3.05 4.38
N ASP A 103 17.93 -4.01 4.62
CA ASP A 103 17.69 -5.12 5.56
C ASP A 103 17.52 -4.67 7.03
N LEU A 104 18.00 -3.46 7.36
CA LEU A 104 17.90 -2.88 8.69
C LEU A 104 16.50 -2.30 8.99
N PHE A 105 15.68 -2.13 7.95
CA PHE A 105 14.32 -1.63 8.09
C PHE A 105 13.33 -2.79 8.12
N VAL A 106 12.71 -3.01 9.27
CA VAL A 106 11.81 -4.15 9.46
C VAL A 106 10.39 -3.68 9.70
N ILE A 107 9.46 -4.12 8.87
CA ILE A 107 8.03 -3.91 9.10
C ILE A 107 7.59 -4.89 10.19
N LYS A 108 7.02 -4.35 11.29
CA LYS A 108 6.61 -5.14 12.46
C LYS A 108 5.17 -5.60 12.35
N SER A 109 4.27 -4.69 12.24
CA SER A 109 2.83 -4.92 12.15
C SER A 109 2.13 -3.71 11.53
N GLY A 110 0.86 -3.86 11.21
CA GLY A 110 0.00 -2.76 10.77
C GLY A 110 -1.45 -3.05 11.05
N SER A 111 -2.30 -2.06 10.86
CA SER A 111 -3.74 -2.24 10.89
C SER A 111 -4.38 -1.52 9.69
N ILE A 112 -5.33 -2.18 9.09
CA ILE A 112 -6.16 -1.65 8.00
C ILE A 112 -7.61 -1.94 8.36
N SER A 113 -8.43 -0.89 8.40
CA SER A 113 -9.88 -1.00 8.65
C SER A 113 -10.23 -1.88 9.87
N ASN A 114 -9.55 -1.68 11.02
CA ASN A 114 -9.71 -2.44 12.28
C ASN A 114 -9.07 -3.84 12.32
N GLU A 115 -8.51 -4.33 11.24
CA GLU A 115 -7.87 -5.64 11.22
C GLU A 115 -6.37 -5.49 11.45
N LYS A 116 -5.84 -6.22 12.44
CA LYS A 116 -4.40 -6.29 12.70
C LYS A 116 -3.75 -7.18 11.66
N LEU A 117 -2.70 -6.70 11.04
CA LEU A 117 -1.96 -7.38 9.98
C LEU A 117 -0.52 -7.63 10.40
N ASP A 118 -0.07 -8.84 10.18
CA ASP A 118 1.33 -9.22 10.33
C ASP A 118 2.18 -8.73 9.16
N ALA A 119 3.49 -8.74 9.33
CA ALA A 119 4.45 -8.36 8.29
C ALA A 119 4.26 -9.13 6.96
N GLY A 120 3.80 -10.38 7.03
CA GLY A 120 3.50 -11.20 5.85
C GLY A 120 2.30 -10.67 5.05
N ALA A 121 1.22 -10.32 5.75
CA ALA A 121 0.02 -9.75 5.15
C ALA A 121 0.30 -8.37 4.54
N ILE A 122 1.12 -7.54 5.19
CA ILE A 122 1.53 -6.23 4.66
C ILE A 122 2.33 -6.40 3.35
N LYS A 123 3.22 -7.40 3.27
CA LYS A 123 3.94 -7.73 2.03
C LYS A 123 3.00 -8.16 0.91
N ALA A 124 1.96 -8.93 1.22
CA ALA A 124 0.95 -9.33 0.23
C ALA A 124 0.19 -8.10 -0.29
N ILE A 125 -0.23 -7.18 0.58
CA ILE A 125 -0.89 -5.93 0.19
C ILE A 125 0.04 -5.04 -0.64
N ALA A 126 1.32 -4.94 -0.28
CA ALA A 126 2.30 -4.18 -1.05
C ALA A 126 2.54 -4.73 -2.47
N SER A 127 2.24 -6.01 -2.71
CA SER A 127 2.30 -6.61 -4.05
C SER A 127 1.12 -6.27 -4.94
N LEU A 128 0.04 -5.68 -4.39
CA LEU A 128 -1.12 -5.26 -5.15
C LEU A 128 -0.78 -4.05 -6.04
N PRO A 129 -1.40 -3.94 -7.23
CA PRO A 129 -1.28 -2.75 -8.06
C PRO A 129 -1.91 -1.53 -7.37
N SER A 130 -1.66 -0.33 -7.93
CA SER A 130 -2.24 0.90 -7.40
C SER A 130 -3.78 0.89 -7.43
N ARG A 131 -4.41 1.75 -6.63
CA ARG A 131 -5.87 1.86 -6.60
C ARG A 131 -6.48 2.08 -7.99
N GLU A 132 -5.84 2.92 -8.80
CA GLU A 132 -6.29 3.20 -10.16
C GLU A 132 -6.17 1.98 -11.08
N GLU A 133 -5.08 1.25 -10.96
CA GLU A 133 -4.87 0.00 -11.71
C GLU A 133 -5.84 -1.11 -11.28
N LEU A 134 -6.18 -1.19 -9.98
CA LEU A 134 -7.19 -2.12 -9.47
C LEU A 134 -8.57 -1.79 -10.02
N LEU A 135 -8.95 -0.52 -10.07
CA LEU A 135 -10.20 -0.06 -10.68
C LEU A 135 -10.22 -0.34 -12.19
N ALA A 136 -9.13 -0.06 -12.90
CA ALA A 136 -9.02 -0.39 -14.32
C ALA A 136 -9.14 -1.90 -14.58
N LYS A 137 -8.52 -2.73 -13.76
CA LYS A 137 -8.62 -4.18 -13.81
C LYS A 137 -10.04 -4.68 -13.52
N LEU A 138 -10.71 -4.08 -12.54
CA LEU A 138 -12.11 -4.37 -12.23
C LEU A 138 -13.01 -4.07 -13.44
N MET A 139 -12.90 -2.87 -14.01
CA MET A 139 -13.67 -2.48 -15.20
C MET A 139 -13.38 -3.41 -16.39
N GLY A 140 -12.11 -3.76 -16.62
CA GLY A 140 -11.71 -4.71 -17.66
C GLY A 140 -12.30 -6.10 -17.46
N THR A 141 -12.32 -6.61 -16.23
CA THR A 141 -12.91 -7.92 -15.93
C THR A 141 -14.44 -7.92 -16.10
N MET A 142 -15.11 -6.81 -15.81
CA MET A 142 -16.54 -6.66 -16.05
C MET A 142 -16.88 -6.62 -17.56
N GLN A 143 -16.01 -6.01 -18.38
CA GLN A 143 -16.19 -5.95 -19.84
C GLN A 143 -15.74 -7.25 -20.56
N ALA A 144 -14.86 -8.04 -19.94
CA ALA A 144 -14.28 -9.24 -20.52
C ALA A 144 -15.31 -10.24 -21.08
N PRO A 145 -16.45 -10.56 -20.41
CA PRO A 145 -17.45 -11.48 -20.94
C PRO A 145 -18.06 -10.99 -22.25
N ILE A 146 -18.37 -9.68 -22.32
CA ILE A 146 -18.98 -9.06 -23.52
C ILE A 146 -17.97 -9.09 -24.67
N THR A 147 -16.74 -8.66 -24.41
CA THR A 147 -15.66 -8.67 -25.40
C THR A 147 -15.39 -10.07 -25.92
N LYS A 148 -15.37 -11.06 -25.01
CA LYS A 148 -15.14 -12.46 -25.37
C LYS A 148 -16.28 -13.02 -26.24
N PHE A 149 -17.52 -12.67 -25.93
CA PHE A 149 -18.69 -13.05 -26.72
C PHE A 149 -18.62 -12.46 -28.13
N VAL A 150 -18.37 -11.14 -28.25
CA VAL A 150 -18.22 -10.50 -29.57
C VAL A 150 -17.04 -11.09 -30.35
N SER A 151 -15.92 -11.37 -29.70
CA SER A 151 -14.75 -11.99 -30.33
C SER A 151 -15.06 -13.39 -30.84
N THR A 152 -15.81 -14.23 -30.10
CA THR A 152 -16.20 -15.55 -30.54
C THR A 152 -17.14 -15.52 -31.75
N LEU A 153 -18.07 -14.58 -31.82
CA LEU A 153 -18.93 -14.38 -32.99
C LEU A 153 -18.12 -13.98 -34.22
N ASN A 154 -17.10 -13.15 -34.05
CA ASN A 154 -16.25 -12.71 -35.17
C ASN A 154 -15.16 -13.75 -35.54
N GLU A 155 -14.90 -14.73 -34.69
CA GLU A 155 -13.86 -15.72 -34.92
C GLU A 155 -14.25 -16.72 -36.01
N VAL A 156 -15.55 -17.05 -36.11
CA VAL A 156 -16.06 -18.01 -37.13
C VAL A 156 -15.80 -17.50 -38.57
N PRO A 157 -16.26 -16.29 -38.97
CA PRO A 157 -15.95 -15.76 -40.30
C PRO A 157 -14.45 -15.52 -40.53
N SER A 158 -13.73 -15.08 -39.47
CA SER A 158 -12.29 -14.87 -39.56
C SER A 158 -11.49 -16.16 -39.79
N LYS A 159 -11.86 -17.25 -39.14
CA LYS A 159 -11.26 -18.59 -39.39
C LYS A 159 -11.52 -19.08 -40.79
N PHE A 160 -12.73 -18.86 -41.32
CA PHE A 160 -13.06 -19.22 -42.68
C PHE A 160 -12.22 -18.49 -43.71
N VAL A 161 -12.10 -17.14 -43.57
CA VAL A 161 -11.26 -16.33 -44.45
C VAL A 161 -9.79 -16.72 -44.40
N ARG A 162 -9.24 -16.98 -43.17
CA ARG A 162 -7.87 -17.50 -43.02
C ARG A 162 -7.65 -18.82 -43.67
N GLY A 163 -8.63 -19.74 -43.58
CA GLY A 163 -8.59 -21.03 -44.27
C GLY A 163 -8.54 -20.88 -45.79
N LEU A 164 -9.37 -20.01 -46.38
CA LEU A 164 -9.33 -19.71 -47.81
C LEU A 164 -7.99 -19.07 -48.23
N ALA A 165 -7.46 -18.16 -47.44
CA ALA A 165 -6.14 -17.55 -47.68
C ALA A 165 -5.03 -18.61 -47.70
N ALA A 166 -5.02 -19.53 -46.70
CA ALA A 166 -4.05 -20.60 -46.63
C ALA A 166 -4.12 -21.54 -47.82
N VAL A 167 -5.34 -21.88 -48.30
CA VAL A 167 -5.52 -22.70 -49.49
C VAL A 167 -5.02 -21.99 -50.74
N ARG A 168 -5.27 -20.68 -50.86
CA ARG A 168 -4.74 -19.86 -51.96
C ARG A 168 -3.20 -19.89 -51.98
N ASP A 169 -2.57 -19.72 -50.83
CA ASP A 169 -1.11 -19.63 -50.71
C ASP A 169 -0.42 -21.00 -50.88
N GLN A 170 -1.15 -22.10 -50.72
CA GLN A 170 -0.68 -23.48 -51.00
C GLN A 170 -0.80 -23.89 -52.47
N LYS A 171 -1.54 -23.16 -53.30
CA LYS A 171 -1.59 -23.44 -54.73
C LYS A 171 -0.39 -22.81 -55.43
N PRO A 172 0.59 -23.60 -55.91
CA PRO A 172 1.63 -23.05 -56.78
C PRO A 172 0.99 -22.59 -58.08
N ALA A 173 1.43 -21.43 -58.56
CA ALA A 173 1.04 -20.87 -59.86
C ALA A 173 1.47 -21.77 -61.02
#